data_c466efd690591b9b8a68d013d23580c5
#
_entry.id   c466efd690591b9b8a68d013d23580c5
#
_cell.length_a   1.000
_cell.length_b   1.000
_cell.length_c   1.000
_cell.angle_alpha   90.00
_cell.angle_beta   90.00
_cell.angle_gamma   90.00
#
_symmetry.space_group_name_H-M   'P 1'
#
loop_
_entity.id
_entity.type
_entity.pdbx_description
1 polymer ?
#
loop_
_entity_poly.entity_id
_entity_poly.type
_entity_poly.pdbx_seq_one_letter_code
_entity_poly.pdbx_strand_id
1 'polypeptide(L)'
;MITAYKHSNQINNEIIETPIDQQALWINVVEPDREEIEYLMDHYHLPEDFIRDPLDSEESARIEYDEDTGYSLIIIDLPLINSTNRSVLSFITIPLGIVIGNGIVMTICDAENEFLENFSRQDNINLKFHSRFALEILTTIANHYNRNLRLLNKS
;
A
#
# COMPACT_ATOMS: atom_id res chain seq x y z
N MET A 1 5.27 -10.05 -5.68
CA MET A 1 6.04 -10.27 -4.42
C MET A 1 5.23 -9.79 -3.23
N ILE A 2 5.12 -10.64 -2.23
CA ILE A 2 4.36 -10.35 -1.01
C ILE A 2 5.35 -10.24 0.16
N THR A 3 5.29 -9.13 0.90
CA THR A 3 6.09 -8.91 2.11
C THR A 3 5.14 -8.63 3.28
N ALA A 4 5.31 -9.35 4.39
CA ALA A 4 4.47 -9.20 5.56
C ALA A 4 5.25 -8.57 6.72
N TYR A 5 4.59 -7.74 7.51
CA TYR A 5 5.18 -7.00 8.62
C TYR A 5 4.36 -7.15 9.89
N LYS A 6 5.06 -7.12 11.02
CA LYS A 6 4.49 -7.05 12.37
C LYS A 6 5.38 -6.20 13.28
N HIS A 7 4.93 -5.96 14.49
CA HIS A 7 5.81 -5.40 15.51
C HIS A 7 6.69 -6.48 16.14
N SER A 8 7.95 -6.12 16.43
CA SER A 8 8.83 -6.97 17.20
C SER A 8 8.31 -7.12 18.63
N ASN A 9 8.62 -8.25 19.26
CA ASN A 9 8.31 -8.48 20.68
C ASN A 9 9.27 -7.76 21.63
N GLN A 10 10.21 -6.99 21.10
CA GLN A 10 11.19 -6.22 21.88
C GLN A 10 10.60 -4.89 22.35
N ILE A 11 11.27 -4.25 23.31
CA ILE A 11 10.81 -3.04 23.99
C ILE A 11 10.55 -1.86 23.04
N ASN A 12 11.25 -1.81 21.90
CA ASN A 12 11.13 -0.70 20.94
C ASN A 12 9.95 -0.80 19.97
N ASN A 13 9.21 -1.92 19.99
CA ASN A 13 8.03 -2.14 19.13
C ASN A 13 8.30 -1.84 17.65
N GLU A 14 9.49 -2.12 17.17
CA GLU A 14 9.91 -1.91 15.79
C GLU A 14 9.09 -2.75 14.82
N ILE A 15 8.91 -2.22 13.60
CA ILE A 15 8.29 -2.98 12.50
C ILE A 15 9.34 -3.91 11.91
N ILE A 16 9.04 -5.19 11.87
CA ILE A 16 9.91 -6.22 11.31
C ILE A 16 9.16 -7.05 10.25
N GLU A 17 9.90 -7.55 9.28
CA GLU A 17 9.37 -8.55 8.36
C GLU A 17 9.06 -9.85 9.10
N THR A 18 8.01 -10.51 8.67
CA THR A 18 7.57 -11.81 9.21
C THR A 18 7.10 -12.69 8.07
N PRO A 19 7.15 -14.02 8.23
CA PRO A 19 6.42 -14.89 7.33
C PRO A 19 4.94 -14.50 7.27
N ILE A 20 4.33 -14.68 6.12
CA ILE A 20 2.90 -14.40 5.95
C ILE A 20 2.10 -15.43 6.75
N ASP A 21 1.56 -15.00 7.86
CA ASP A 21 0.82 -15.82 8.82
C ASP A 21 -0.24 -15.00 9.55
N GLN A 22 -0.88 -15.60 10.55
CA GLN A 22 -1.93 -14.97 11.35
C GLN A 22 -1.44 -13.80 12.22
N GLN A 23 -0.13 -13.61 12.37
CA GLN A 23 0.45 -12.52 13.16
C GLN A 23 0.82 -11.30 12.34
N ALA A 24 0.82 -11.41 11.01
CA ALA A 24 1.06 -10.27 10.14
C ALA A 24 -0.03 -9.20 10.32
N LEU A 25 0.39 -7.95 10.44
CA LEU A 25 -0.50 -6.80 10.63
C LEU A 25 -0.57 -5.92 9.38
N TRP A 26 0.51 -5.85 8.62
CA TRP A 26 0.59 -5.19 7.32
C TRP A 26 1.17 -6.14 6.28
N ILE A 27 0.51 -6.21 5.13
CA ILE A 27 0.91 -7.04 4.01
C ILE A 27 1.09 -6.12 2.81
N ASN A 28 2.31 -6.04 2.31
CA ASN A 28 2.64 -5.25 1.12
C ASN A 28 2.74 -6.16 -0.09
N VAL A 29 1.89 -5.92 -1.08
CA VAL A 29 1.78 -6.69 -2.32
C VAL A 29 2.23 -5.83 -3.49
N VAL A 30 3.29 -6.23 -4.15
CA VAL A 30 3.89 -5.52 -5.29
C VAL A 30 3.99 -6.48 -6.47
N GLU A 31 3.44 -6.09 -7.61
CA GLU A 31 3.47 -6.88 -8.85
C GLU A 31 3.20 -8.38 -8.60
N PRO A 32 2.05 -8.73 -7.97
CA PRO A 32 1.77 -10.12 -7.62
C PRO A 32 1.58 -10.97 -8.87
N ASP A 33 2.12 -12.17 -8.84
CA ASP A 33 1.81 -13.17 -9.84
C ASP A 33 0.45 -13.85 -9.57
N ARG A 34 0.06 -14.75 -10.48
CA ARG A 34 -1.23 -15.43 -10.38
C ARG A 34 -1.35 -16.28 -9.11
N GLU A 35 -0.30 -16.99 -8.75
CA GLU A 35 -0.29 -17.86 -7.57
C GLU A 35 -0.40 -17.04 -6.28
N GLU A 36 0.27 -15.91 -6.24
CA GLU A 36 0.20 -14.96 -5.13
C GLU A 36 -1.22 -14.36 -4.99
N ILE A 37 -1.87 -14.02 -6.10
CA ILE A 37 -3.27 -13.53 -6.09
C ILE A 37 -4.21 -14.61 -5.57
N GLU A 38 -4.12 -15.83 -6.09
CA GLU A 38 -4.94 -16.97 -5.63
C GLU A 38 -4.70 -17.24 -4.13
N TYR A 39 -3.45 -17.19 -3.68
CA TYR A 39 -3.12 -17.33 -2.26
C TYR A 39 -3.79 -16.28 -1.38
N LEU A 40 -3.74 -15.00 -1.79
CA LEU A 40 -4.35 -13.90 -1.03
C LEU A 40 -5.87 -14.05 -0.94
N MET A 41 -6.52 -14.44 -2.04
CA MET A 41 -7.96 -14.70 -2.07
C MET A 41 -8.34 -15.85 -1.12
N ASP A 42 -7.63 -16.94 -1.17
CA ASP A 42 -7.95 -18.14 -0.39
C ASP A 42 -7.63 -17.96 1.10
N HIS A 43 -6.47 -17.36 1.41
CA HIS A 43 -5.98 -17.26 2.78
C HIS A 43 -6.68 -16.14 3.57
N TYR A 44 -6.91 -14.98 2.95
CA TYR A 44 -7.52 -13.82 3.57
C TYR A 44 -9.01 -13.66 3.24
N HIS A 45 -9.55 -14.48 2.35
CA HIS A 45 -10.94 -14.39 1.87
C HIS A 45 -11.27 -13.02 1.26
N LEU A 46 -10.29 -12.45 0.53
CA LEU A 46 -10.46 -11.17 -0.14
C LEU A 46 -11.34 -11.30 -1.38
N PRO A 47 -12.23 -10.34 -1.66
CA PRO A 47 -12.85 -10.23 -2.96
C PRO A 47 -11.79 -10.10 -4.07
N GLU A 48 -11.99 -10.77 -5.19
CA GLU A 48 -11.03 -10.79 -6.29
C GLU A 48 -10.75 -9.39 -6.84
N ASP A 49 -11.78 -8.56 -6.99
CA ASP A 49 -11.68 -7.19 -7.46
C ASP A 49 -10.89 -6.30 -6.49
N PHE A 50 -10.90 -6.55 -5.19
CA PHE A 50 -10.07 -5.82 -4.22
C PHE A 50 -8.56 -6.01 -4.44
N ILE A 51 -8.16 -7.11 -5.08
CA ILE A 51 -6.77 -7.37 -5.46
C ILE A 51 -6.49 -6.91 -6.88
N ARG A 52 -7.40 -7.18 -7.83
CA ARG A 52 -7.16 -6.93 -9.26
C ARG A 52 -7.32 -5.48 -9.66
N ASP A 53 -8.30 -4.77 -9.09
CA ASP A 53 -8.57 -3.39 -9.49
C ASP A 53 -7.38 -2.44 -9.19
N PRO A 54 -6.68 -2.53 -8.04
CA PRO A 54 -5.47 -1.74 -7.83
C PRO A 54 -4.32 -2.02 -8.81
N LEU A 55 -4.36 -3.15 -9.50
CA LEU A 55 -3.35 -3.55 -10.50
C LEU A 55 -3.70 -3.07 -11.92
N ASP A 56 -4.89 -2.51 -12.12
CA ASP A 56 -5.30 -1.92 -13.39
C ASP A 56 -4.94 -0.45 -13.44
N SER A 57 -4.06 -0.07 -14.36
CA SER A 57 -3.60 1.32 -14.52
C SER A 57 -4.71 2.32 -14.88
N GLU A 58 -5.84 1.84 -15.39
CA GLU A 58 -7.01 2.65 -15.76
C GLU A 58 -8.01 2.81 -14.61
N GLU A 59 -7.75 2.19 -13.46
CA GLU A 59 -8.68 2.22 -12.35
C GLU A 59 -8.75 3.61 -11.69
N SER A 60 -9.96 4.02 -11.31
CA SER A 60 -10.22 5.33 -10.70
C SER A 60 -10.15 5.28 -9.18
N ALA A 61 -9.70 6.39 -8.59
CA ALA A 61 -9.73 6.57 -7.13
C ALA A 61 -11.16 6.42 -6.60
N ARG A 62 -11.33 5.56 -5.59
CA ARG A 62 -12.62 5.29 -4.94
C ARG A 62 -12.46 4.64 -3.56
N ILE A 63 -13.56 4.61 -2.84
CA ILE A 63 -13.69 3.84 -1.58
C ILE A 63 -14.85 2.86 -1.76
N GLU A 64 -14.63 1.62 -1.38
CA GLU A 64 -15.61 0.54 -1.47
C GLU A 64 -15.61 -0.29 -0.18
N TYR A 65 -16.77 -0.76 0.23
CA TYR A 65 -16.92 -1.66 1.37
C TYR A 65 -17.67 -2.92 0.95
N ASP A 66 -17.09 -4.08 1.27
CA ASP A 66 -17.72 -5.37 1.02
C ASP A 66 -18.38 -5.89 2.30
N GLU A 67 -19.70 -5.93 2.29
CA GLU A 67 -20.49 -6.35 3.46
C GLU A 67 -20.32 -7.83 3.81
N ASP A 68 -20.03 -8.67 2.81
CA ASP A 68 -19.91 -10.12 3.00
C ASP A 68 -18.63 -10.49 3.74
N THR A 69 -17.53 -9.82 3.44
CA THR A 69 -16.22 -10.10 4.04
C THR A 69 -15.83 -9.12 5.14
N GLY A 70 -16.42 -7.93 5.16
CA GLY A 70 -16.07 -6.86 6.09
C GLY A 70 -14.80 -6.08 5.73
N TYR A 71 -14.25 -6.28 4.54
CA TYR A 71 -13.12 -5.50 4.06
C TYR A 71 -13.55 -4.18 3.44
N SER A 72 -12.73 -3.16 3.63
CA SER A 72 -12.80 -1.88 2.90
C SER A 72 -11.63 -1.78 1.95
N LEU A 73 -11.87 -1.26 0.75
CA LEU A 73 -10.86 -0.94 -0.25
C LEU A 73 -10.81 0.56 -0.47
N ILE A 74 -9.63 1.13 -0.43
CA ILE A 74 -9.34 2.51 -0.86
C ILE A 74 -8.39 2.43 -2.04
N ILE A 75 -8.77 2.98 -3.19
CA ILE A 75 -7.87 3.14 -4.34
C ILE A 75 -7.56 4.62 -4.47
N ILE A 76 -6.28 4.95 -4.52
CA ILE A 76 -5.77 6.30 -4.76
C ILE A 76 -4.63 6.26 -5.76
N ASP A 77 -4.34 7.40 -6.38
CA ASP A 77 -3.20 7.54 -7.27
C ASP A 77 -1.93 7.84 -6.48
N LEU A 78 -0.91 7.02 -6.68
CA LEU A 78 0.43 7.21 -6.14
C LEU A 78 1.32 7.90 -7.18
N PRO A 79 1.89 9.08 -6.88
CA PRO A 79 2.78 9.76 -7.81
C PRO A 79 4.16 9.12 -7.80
N LEU A 80 4.65 8.74 -8.98
CA LEU A 80 5.99 8.22 -9.19
C LEU A 80 6.80 9.16 -10.09
N ILE A 81 8.08 9.28 -9.80
CA ILE A 81 9.00 10.03 -10.65
C ILE A 81 9.42 9.13 -11.82
N ASN A 82 9.14 9.58 -13.03
CA ASN A 82 9.63 8.93 -14.23
C ASN A 82 11.01 9.51 -14.58
N SER A 83 12.06 8.76 -14.31
CA SER A 83 13.45 9.19 -14.50
C SER A 83 14.04 8.86 -15.87
N THR A 84 13.24 8.49 -16.86
CA THR A 84 13.72 8.08 -18.18
C THR A 84 14.46 9.16 -18.97
N ASN A 85 14.37 10.42 -18.56
CA ASN A 85 15.14 11.50 -19.17
C ASN A 85 15.69 12.46 -18.09
N ARG A 86 17.00 12.54 -17.97
CA ARG A 86 17.70 13.41 -17.01
C ARG A 86 17.41 14.92 -17.14
N SER A 87 16.76 15.33 -18.23
CA SER A 87 16.50 16.74 -18.53
C SER A 87 15.07 17.19 -18.25
N VAL A 88 14.12 16.28 -18.06
CA VAL A 88 12.72 16.62 -17.79
C VAL A 88 12.19 15.74 -16.67
N LEU A 89 11.90 16.34 -15.51
CA LEU A 89 11.16 15.65 -14.45
C LEU A 89 9.72 15.44 -14.93
N SER A 90 9.35 14.23 -15.20
CA SER A 90 7.97 13.84 -15.45
C SER A 90 7.46 12.97 -14.30
N PHE A 91 6.19 13.15 -13.97
CA PHE A 91 5.51 12.34 -12.97
C PHE A 91 4.47 11.49 -13.68
N ILE A 92 4.38 10.24 -13.28
CA ILE A 92 3.29 9.34 -13.63
C ILE A 92 2.53 8.99 -12.33
N THR A 93 1.29 8.63 -12.47
CA THR A 93 0.50 8.10 -11.36
C THR A 93 0.18 6.64 -11.60
N ILE A 94 0.20 5.85 -10.55
CA ILE A 94 -0.25 4.47 -10.56
C ILE A 94 -1.26 4.26 -9.43
N PRO A 95 -2.24 3.38 -9.60
CA PRO A 95 -3.15 3.04 -8.51
C PRO A 95 -2.41 2.37 -7.35
N LEU A 96 -2.77 2.75 -6.15
CA LEU A 96 -2.44 2.07 -4.90
C LEU A 96 -3.73 1.64 -4.24
N GLY A 97 -3.91 0.34 -4.02
CA GLY A 97 -4.99 -0.20 -3.21
C GLY A 97 -4.57 -0.30 -1.75
N ILE A 98 -5.45 0.14 -0.86
CA ILE A 98 -5.32 -0.06 0.59
C ILE A 98 -6.54 -0.83 1.05
N VAL A 99 -6.35 -2.07 1.46
CA VAL A 99 -7.40 -2.94 1.98
C VAL A 99 -7.30 -3.00 3.49
N ILE A 100 -8.41 -2.76 4.17
CA ILE A 100 -8.49 -2.76 5.63
C ILE A 100 -9.60 -3.72 6.07
N GLY A 101 -9.30 -4.60 6.97
CA GLY A 101 -10.29 -5.50 7.55
C GLY A 101 -9.64 -6.70 8.24
N ASN A 102 -10.42 -7.40 9.04
CA ASN A 102 -10.01 -8.64 9.71
C ASN A 102 -8.65 -8.58 10.43
N GLY A 103 -8.32 -7.42 10.99
CA GLY A 103 -7.09 -7.22 11.75
C GLY A 103 -5.83 -6.97 10.93
N ILE A 104 -5.96 -6.69 9.63
CA ILE A 104 -4.84 -6.40 8.73
C ILE A 104 -5.05 -5.10 7.94
N VAL A 105 -3.94 -4.54 7.49
CA VAL A 105 -3.88 -3.59 6.37
C VAL A 105 -3.07 -4.24 5.26
N MET A 106 -3.61 -4.22 4.05
CA MET A 106 -2.91 -4.70 2.86
C MET A 106 -2.75 -3.56 1.87
N THR A 107 -1.54 -3.35 1.36
CA THR A 107 -1.25 -2.39 0.29
C THR A 107 -0.93 -3.15 -0.98
N ILE A 108 -1.56 -2.77 -2.10
CA ILE A 108 -1.46 -3.47 -3.39
C ILE A 108 -1.09 -2.47 -4.47
N CYS A 109 0.00 -2.71 -5.18
CA CYS A 109 0.51 -1.83 -6.21
C CYS A 109 1.16 -2.65 -7.34
N ASP A 110 1.01 -2.19 -8.58
CA ASP A 110 1.61 -2.83 -9.77
C ASP A 110 2.99 -2.25 -10.13
N ALA A 111 3.70 -1.69 -9.17
CA ALA A 111 5.08 -1.27 -9.33
C ALA A 111 5.79 -1.17 -7.98
N GLU A 112 7.08 -1.47 -7.98
CA GLU A 112 7.94 -1.13 -6.85
C GLU A 112 7.95 0.37 -6.60
N ASN A 113 7.90 0.78 -5.35
CA ASN A 113 7.98 2.17 -4.97
C ASN A 113 8.67 2.33 -3.60
N GLU A 114 9.56 3.30 -3.53
CA GLU A 114 10.28 3.62 -2.29
C GLU A 114 9.37 4.18 -1.19
N PHE A 115 8.19 4.62 -1.57
CA PHE A 115 7.24 5.23 -0.67
C PHE A 115 6.79 4.27 0.43
N LEU A 116 6.33 3.07 0.06
CA LEU A 116 5.89 2.05 1.02
C LEU A 116 7.07 1.39 1.75
N GLU A 117 8.22 1.25 1.09
CA GLU A 117 9.43 0.75 1.74
C GLU A 117 9.87 1.64 2.91
N ASN A 118 9.73 2.94 2.77
CA ASN A 118 10.07 3.89 3.82
C ASN A 118 9.16 3.80 5.05
N PHE A 119 7.91 3.33 4.90
CA PHE A 119 7.02 3.12 6.04
C PHE A 119 7.53 2.06 7.01
N SER A 120 8.11 0.98 6.52
CA SER A 120 8.65 -0.08 7.39
C SER A 120 9.80 0.39 8.28
N ARG A 121 10.42 1.54 7.93
CA ARG A 121 11.56 2.12 8.64
C ARG A 121 11.18 3.26 9.60
N GLN A 122 9.90 3.61 9.69
CA GLN A 122 9.45 4.71 10.55
C GLN A 122 9.16 4.23 11.98
N ASP A 123 9.74 4.93 12.97
CA ASP A 123 9.66 4.53 14.38
C ASP A 123 8.30 4.83 15.04
N ASN A 124 7.44 5.67 14.42
CA ASN A 124 6.22 6.18 15.04
C ASN A 124 4.93 5.52 14.54
N ILE A 125 5.01 4.48 13.72
CA ILE A 125 3.85 3.81 13.15
C ILE A 125 3.44 2.63 14.03
N ASN A 126 2.16 2.57 14.40
CA ASN A 126 1.59 1.45 15.10
C ASN A 126 0.62 0.68 14.19
N LEU A 127 1.06 -0.47 13.72
CA LEU A 127 0.29 -1.33 12.81
C LEU A 127 -0.98 -1.93 13.44
N LYS A 128 -1.09 -1.92 14.77
CA LYS A 128 -2.28 -2.42 15.49
C LYS A 128 -3.49 -1.51 15.31
N PHE A 129 -3.27 -0.23 15.04
CA PHE A 129 -4.31 0.74 14.73
C PHE A 129 -4.50 0.85 13.22
N HIS A 130 -5.23 -0.08 12.62
CA HIS A 130 -5.34 -0.27 11.17
C HIS A 130 -5.84 0.97 10.43
N SER A 131 -6.93 1.58 10.90
CA SER A 131 -7.48 2.80 10.27
C SER A 131 -6.52 3.99 10.38
N ARG A 132 -5.82 4.12 11.49
CA ARG A 132 -4.81 5.16 11.68
C ARG A 132 -3.61 4.94 10.77
N PHE A 133 -3.15 3.71 10.64
CA PHE A 133 -2.06 3.35 9.72
C PHE A 133 -2.43 3.66 8.26
N ALA A 134 -3.64 3.28 7.83
CA ALA A 134 -4.15 3.64 6.51
C ALA A 134 -4.21 5.16 6.30
N LEU A 135 -4.68 5.91 7.31
CA LEU A 135 -4.71 7.37 7.26
C LEU A 135 -3.31 7.99 7.17
N GLU A 136 -2.33 7.43 7.85
CA GLU A 136 -0.92 7.86 7.76
C GLU A 136 -0.35 7.63 6.35
N ILE A 137 -0.68 6.52 5.70
CA ILE A 137 -0.33 6.29 4.29
C ILE A 137 -0.93 7.37 3.41
N LEU A 138 -2.23 7.65 3.53
CA LEU A 138 -2.93 8.69 2.75
C LEU A 138 -2.33 10.08 2.98
N THR A 139 -2.04 10.44 4.21
CA THR A 139 -1.43 11.73 4.57
C THR A 139 -0.04 11.88 3.97
N THR A 140 0.75 10.83 4.00
CA THR A 140 2.11 10.84 3.43
C THR A 140 2.07 10.97 1.92
N ILE A 141 1.12 10.32 1.24
CA ILE A 141 0.90 10.47 -0.20
C ILE A 141 0.51 11.92 -0.54
N ALA A 142 -0.42 12.51 0.21
CA ALA A 142 -0.83 13.90 0.02
C ALA A 142 0.35 14.87 0.17
N ASN A 143 1.21 14.66 1.16
CA ASN A 143 2.44 15.45 1.36
C ASN A 143 3.43 15.26 0.21
N HIS A 144 3.50 14.07 -0.34
CA HIS A 144 4.35 13.77 -1.49
C HIS A 144 3.87 14.51 -2.76
N TYR A 145 2.57 14.54 -3.01
CA TYR A 145 1.98 15.35 -4.08
C TYR A 145 2.32 16.84 -3.92
N ASN A 146 2.15 17.41 -2.75
CA ASN A 146 2.46 18.80 -2.48
C ASN A 146 3.94 19.13 -2.72
N ARG A 147 4.84 18.23 -2.36
CA ARG A 147 6.28 18.39 -2.63
C ARG A 147 6.57 18.38 -4.13
N ASN A 148 5.96 17.46 -4.85
CA ASN A 148 6.14 17.32 -6.29
C ASN A 148 5.59 18.53 -7.05
N LEU A 149 4.43 19.05 -6.68
CA LEU A 149 3.85 20.28 -7.25
C LEU A 149 4.78 21.49 -7.01
N ARG A 150 5.40 21.62 -5.85
CA ARG A 150 6.36 22.69 -5.56
C ARG A 150 7.62 22.58 -6.43
N LEU A 151 8.09 21.37 -6.71
CA LEU A 151 9.24 21.14 -7.60
C LEU A 151 8.90 21.54 -9.04
N LEU A 152 7.71 21.20 -9.53
CA LEU A 152 7.24 21.59 -10.86
C LEU A 152 7.08 23.11 -10.99
N ASN A 153 6.62 23.80 -9.96
CA ASN A 153 6.45 25.26 -9.97
C ASN A 153 7.78 26.04 -9.91
N LYS A 154 8.88 25.40 -9.52
CA LYS A 154 10.21 26.00 -9.47
C LYS A 154 11.04 25.78 -10.75
N SER A 155 10.58 24.88 -11.58
CA SER A 155 11.18 24.64 -12.90
C SER A 155 10.50 25.54 -13.96
#